data_8fdd0b18d10a52890923afcb5dadee7b
#
_entry.id   8fdd0b18d10a52890923afcb5dadee7b
#
_cell.length_a   1.000
_cell.length_b   1.000
_cell.length_c   1.000
_cell.angle_alpha   90.00
_cell.angle_beta   90.00
_cell.angle_gamma   90.00
#
_symmetry.space_group_name_H-M   'P 1'
#
loop_
_entity.id
_entity.type
_entity.pdbx_description
1 polymer ?
#
loop_
_entity_poly.entity_id
_entity_poly.type
_entity_poly.pdbx_seq_one_letter_code
_entity_poly.pdbx_strand_id
1 'polypeptide(L)'
;MNVFSKKVLFLGYGKKETSLINELKKVGCSVDFEKSAYFNTSGYDLIISFGYKHIIKEEIILDFKYPIINLHISYLPWNRGSHPNFWSFYDSTPSGVTIHLIDGGIDTGPILYQKYVDFDNNELTFKDTYERLKKEIEKLFIKNIHNIINGNYVSKMQTGKGSFHNKKQLPSEFKGWDSNINEEIIRLKNKKLKIISKKS
;
A
#
# COMPACT_ATOMS: atom_id res chain seq x y z
N MET A 1 -17.26 31.51 -4.38
CA MET A 1 -16.42 30.97 -3.31
C MET A 1 -15.07 30.65 -3.91
N ASN A 2 -13.99 31.31 -3.48
CA ASN A 2 -12.65 30.94 -3.88
C ASN A 2 -12.35 29.56 -3.30
N VAL A 3 -12.47 28.53 -4.12
CA VAL A 3 -12.00 27.20 -3.77
C VAL A 3 -10.48 27.27 -3.79
N PHE A 4 -9.87 27.46 -2.62
CA PHE A 4 -8.43 27.32 -2.49
C PHE A 4 -8.04 25.94 -2.98
N SER A 5 -7.34 25.88 -4.11
CA SER A 5 -6.84 24.64 -4.68
C SER A 5 -5.85 24.01 -3.70
N LYS A 6 -6.17 22.83 -3.17
CA LYS A 6 -5.24 22.05 -2.31
C LYS A 6 -3.98 21.71 -3.09
N LYS A 7 -2.82 21.94 -2.48
CA LYS A 7 -1.53 21.54 -3.04
C LYS A 7 -1.12 20.20 -2.47
N VAL A 8 -1.01 19.21 -3.34
CA VAL A 8 -0.74 17.81 -2.98
C VAL A 8 0.65 17.40 -3.43
N LEU A 9 1.44 16.81 -2.54
CA LEU A 9 2.67 16.09 -2.89
C LEU A 9 2.35 14.61 -3.03
N PHE A 10 2.54 14.07 -4.24
CA PHE A 10 2.32 12.66 -4.54
C PHE A 10 3.65 11.92 -4.57
N LEU A 11 3.86 10.96 -3.66
CA LEU A 11 5.08 10.18 -3.53
C LEU A 11 4.93 8.79 -4.15
N GLY A 12 5.88 8.37 -4.97
CA GLY A 12 5.97 7.01 -5.49
C GLY A 12 5.57 6.85 -6.96
N TYR A 13 4.41 6.30 -7.29
CA TYR A 13 4.00 6.06 -8.68
C TYR A 13 3.77 7.36 -9.44
N GLY A 14 4.31 7.43 -10.67
CA GLY A 14 4.09 8.55 -11.56
C GLY A 14 2.88 8.38 -12.47
N LYS A 15 2.63 9.36 -13.35
CA LYS A 15 1.47 9.40 -14.28
C LYS A 15 1.33 8.18 -15.20
N LYS A 16 2.44 7.47 -15.47
CA LYS A 16 2.42 6.24 -16.29
C LYS A 16 2.01 5.01 -15.48
N GLU A 17 2.15 5.09 -14.16
CA GLU A 17 1.97 3.96 -13.23
C GLU A 17 0.63 4.03 -12.49
N THR A 18 0.04 5.23 -12.35
CA THR A 18 -1.26 5.43 -11.69
C THR A 18 -2.08 6.54 -12.34
N SER A 19 -3.40 6.40 -12.30
CA SER A 19 -4.34 7.44 -12.74
C SER A 19 -4.54 8.54 -11.69
N LEU A 20 -4.20 8.31 -10.43
CA LEU A 20 -4.58 9.14 -9.28
C LEU A 20 -4.08 10.59 -9.37
N ILE A 21 -2.90 10.82 -9.96
CA ILE A 21 -2.38 12.19 -10.18
C ILE A 21 -3.33 12.99 -11.07
N ASN A 22 -3.86 12.37 -12.12
CA ASN A 22 -4.81 13.03 -13.01
C ASN A 22 -6.18 13.22 -12.35
N GLU A 23 -6.65 12.24 -11.57
CA GLU A 23 -7.90 12.35 -10.82
C GLU A 23 -7.86 13.47 -9.77
N LEU A 24 -6.75 13.62 -9.04
CA LEU A 24 -6.53 14.74 -8.12
C LEU A 24 -6.59 16.09 -8.84
N LYS A 25 -5.99 16.20 -10.03
CA LYS A 25 -6.05 17.43 -10.85
C LYS A 25 -7.47 17.72 -11.34
N LYS A 26 -8.25 16.72 -11.75
CA LYS A 26 -9.62 16.88 -12.19
C LYS A 26 -10.55 17.47 -11.10
N VAL A 27 -10.26 17.13 -9.83
CA VAL A 27 -11.02 17.68 -8.68
C VAL A 27 -10.43 19.00 -8.15
N GLY A 28 -9.54 19.65 -8.91
CA GLY A 28 -9.04 20.98 -8.64
C GLY A 28 -7.77 21.05 -7.80
N CYS A 29 -7.08 19.94 -7.52
CA CYS A 29 -5.82 19.98 -6.79
C CYS A 29 -4.63 20.40 -7.70
N SER A 30 -3.69 21.16 -7.16
CA SER A 30 -2.34 21.27 -7.70
C SER A 30 -1.52 20.07 -7.20
N VAL A 31 -0.87 19.34 -8.11
CA VAL A 31 -0.18 18.09 -7.73
C VAL A 31 1.24 18.12 -8.24
N ASP A 32 2.18 18.08 -7.30
CA ASP A 32 3.58 17.80 -7.55
C ASP A 32 3.88 16.32 -7.25
N PHE A 33 4.91 15.79 -7.87
CA PHE A 33 5.23 14.36 -7.85
C PHE A 33 6.71 14.15 -7.54
N GLU A 34 7.01 13.18 -6.64
CA GLU A 34 8.37 12.88 -6.23
C GLU A 34 8.59 11.36 -6.01
N LYS A 35 9.77 10.87 -6.41
CA LYS A 35 10.24 9.49 -6.16
C LYS A 35 11.48 9.44 -5.26
N SER A 36 12.17 10.56 -5.10
CA SER A 36 13.39 10.67 -4.30
C SER A 36 13.13 10.42 -2.81
N ALA A 37 14.14 9.91 -2.10
CA ALA A 37 14.11 9.78 -0.64
C ALA A 37 14.10 11.14 0.08
N TYR A 38 14.50 12.20 -0.63
CA TYR A 38 14.56 13.57 -0.11
C TYR A 38 13.54 14.43 -0.82
N PHE A 39 12.64 15.02 -0.06
CA PHE A 39 11.63 15.95 -0.57
C PHE A 39 11.33 17.05 0.45
N ASN A 40 10.86 18.17 -0.04
CA ASN A 40 10.41 19.28 0.79
C ASN A 40 8.91 19.20 0.98
N THR A 41 8.44 19.45 2.20
CA THR A 41 7.01 19.42 2.56
C THR A 41 6.38 20.82 2.59
N SER A 42 7.19 21.89 2.44
CA SER A 42 6.72 23.26 2.54
C SER A 42 5.70 23.62 1.48
N GLY A 43 4.60 24.21 1.89
CA GLY A 43 3.56 24.71 0.99
C GLY A 43 2.61 23.63 0.46
N TYR A 44 2.67 22.39 0.96
CA TYR A 44 1.68 21.36 0.68
C TYR A 44 0.62 21.25 1.78
N ASP A 45 -0.60 20.92 1.37
CA ASP A 45 -1.76 20.70 2.25
C ASP A 45 -2.05 19.21 2.50
N LEU A 46 -1.41 18.32 1.73
CA LEU A 46 -1.62 16.88 1.81
C LEU A 46 -0.43 16.18 1.16
N ILE A 47 0.02 15.09 1.76
CA ILE A 47 0.97 14.16 1.14
C ILE A 47 0.27 12.81 0.93
N ILE A 48 0.38 12.27 -0.29
CA ILE A 48 -0.16 10.95 -0.66
C ILE A 48 1.00 10.06 -1.09
N SER A 49 1.15 8.94 -0.42
CA SER A 49 2.14 7.90 -0.73
C SER A 49 1.45 6.73 -1.42
N PHE A 50 1.93 6.36 -2.62
CA PHE A 50 1.48 5.16 -3.32
C PHE A 50 2.62 4.53 -4.12
N GLY A 51 3.03 3.34 -3.73
CA GLY A 51 4.18 2.65 -4.33
C GLY A 51 5.52 3.34 -4.05
N TYR A 52 5.59 4.15 -3.01
CA TYR A 52 6.82 4.82 -2.59
C TYR A 52 7.78 3.82 -1.95
N LYS A 53 9.06 3.86 -2.37
CA LYS A 53 10.05 2.84 -2.01
C LYS A 53 10.89 3.19 -0.79
N HIS A 54 10.73 4.40 -0.27
CA HIS A 54 11.50 4.90 0.87
C HIS A 54 10.61 5.06 2.10
N ILE A 55 11.22 4.98 3.27
CA ILE A 55 10.52 5.28 4.54
C ILE A 55 10.48 6.79 4.69
N ILE A 56 9.30 7.34 4.97
CA ILE A 56 9.16 8.74 5.37
C ILE A 56 9.69 8.86 6.79
N LYS A 57 10.68 9.74 6.97
CA LYS A 57 11.33 9.91 8.26
C LYS A 57 10.37 10.49 9.29
N GLU A 58 10.56 10.09 10.54
CA GLU A 58 9.73 10.53 11.67
C GLU A 58 9.73 12.06 11.83
N GLU A 59 10.88 12.71 11.60
CA GLU A 59 10.99 14.17 11.63
C GLU A 59 10.01 14.83 10.63
N ILE A 60 9.87 14.27 9.43
CA ILE A 60 8.92 14.76 8.42
C ILE A 60 7.48 14.56 8.90
N ILE A 61 7.19 13.41 9.52
CA ILE A 61 5.85 13.09 10.01
C ILE A 61 5.44 14.04 11.14
N LEU A 62 6.37 14.37 12.03
CA LEU A 62 6.12 15.27 13.17
C LEU A 62 6.04 16.75 12.76
N ASP A 63 6.86 17.18 11.78
CA ASP A 63 6.92 18.59 11.34
C ASP A 63 5.80 18.95 10.36
N PHE A 64 5.26 17.96 9.64
CA PHE A 64 4.22 18.22 8.65
C PHE A 64 2.84 18.31 9.31
N LYS A 65 2.25 19.51 9.27
CA LYS A 65 0.98 19.84 9.98
C LYS A 65 -0.26 19.14 9.44
N TYR A 66 -0.18 18.58 8.24
CA TYR A 66 -1.32 18.02 7.52
C TYR A 66 -1.22 16.50 7.43
N PRO A 67 -2.27 15.79 7.02
CA PRO A 67 -2.23 14.34 6.90
C PRO A 67 -1.21 13.86 5.87
N ILE A 68 -0.49 12.78 6.21
CA ILE A 68 0.25 11.96 5.27
C ILE A 68 -0.51 10.66 5.13
N ILE A 69 -0.96 10.35 3.91
CA ILE A 69 -1.83 9.20 3.63
C ILE A 69 -1.06 8.20 2.78
N ASN A 70 -1.14 6.92 3.15
CA ASN A 70 -0.58 5.83 2.36
C ASN A 70 -1.68 4.95 1.75
N LEU A 71 -1.46 4.55 0.50
CA LEU A 71 -2.28 3.58 -0.21
C LEU A 71 -1.55 2.23 -0.20
N HIS A 72 -2.01 1.31 0.64
CA HIS A 72 -1.37 0.02 0.88
C HIS A 72 -2.21 -1.13 0.33
N ILE A 73 -1.60 -1.99 -0.50
CA ILE A 73 -2.27 -3.13 -1.16
C ILE A 73 -2.36 -4.35 -0.24
N SER A 74 -2.86 -4.12 0.99
CA SER A 74 -3.12 -5.16 1.98
C SER A 74 -4.38 -4.86 2.77
N TYR A 75 -4.98 -5.88 3.37
CA TYR A 75 -6.06 -5.76 4.34
C TYR A 75 -5.45 -5.63 5.73
N LEU A 76 -5.06 -4.39 6.12
CA LEU A 76 -4.44 -4.13 7.43
C LEU A 76 -5.34 -4.57 8.60
N PRO A 77 -4.77 -5.11 9.68
CA PRO A 77 -3.37 -5.10 10.08
C PRO A 77 -2.51 -6.24 9.50
N TRP A 78 -3.02 -7.02 8.56
CA TRP A 78 -2.28 -8.10 7.93
C TRP A 78 -1.31 -7.59 6.89
N ASN A 79 -0.14 -8.25 6.79
CA ASN A 79 0.88 -8.02 5.75
C ASN A 79 1.36 -6.57 5.64
N ARG A 80 1.61 -5.92 6.77
CA ARG A 80 2.34 -4.66 6.82
C ARG A 80 3.73 -4.83 6.21
N GLY A 81 4.27 -3.78 5.62
CA GLY A 81 5.63 -3.75 5.06
C GLY A 81 5.70 -4.22 3.62
N SER A 82 6.65 -5.09 3.30
CA SER A 82 7.02 -5.41 1.91
C SER A 82 6.29 -6.62 1.35
N HIS A 83 5.95 -6.56 0.05
CA HIS A 83 5.36 -7.67 -0.72
C HIS A 83 4.04 -8.22 -0.15
N PRO A 84 3.10 -7.38 0.31
CA PRO A 84 1.89 -7.83 0.98
C PRO A 84 1.05 -8.79 0.13
N ASN A 85 1.02 -8.60 -1.20
CA ASN A 85 0.35 -9.51 -2.13
C ASN A 85 0.91 -10.94 -2.07
N PHE A 86 2.23 -11.12 -2.00
CA PHE A 86 2.86 -12.44 -1.83
C PHE A 86 2.47 -13.07 -0.49
N TRP A 87 2.59 -12.31 0.58
CA TRP A 87 2.38 -12.81 1.94
C TRP A 87 0.94 -13.18 2.24
N SER A 88 -0.03 -12.51 1.64
CA SER A 88 -1.44 -12.87 1.81
C SER A 88 -1.73 -14.31 1.36
N PHE A 89 -1.10 -14.76 0.29
CA PHE A 89 -1.20 -16.14 -0.19
C PHE A 89 -0.30 -17.10 0.58
N TYR A 90 0.94 -16.70 0.86
CA TYR A 90 1.89 -17.58 1.54
C TYR A 90 1.47 -17.89 2.97
N ASP A 91 0.97 -16.92 3.72
CA ASP A 91 0.52 -17.06 5.12
C ASP A 91 -0.98 -17.33 5.24
N SER A 92 -1.70 -17.39 4.11
CA SER A 92 -3.16 -17.59 4.07
C SER A 92 -3.90 -16.55 4.92
N THR A 93 -3.53 -15.28 4.78
CA THR A 93 -4.12 -14.14 5.48
C THR A 93 -5.06 -13.36 4.56
N PRO A 94 -5.97 -12.53 5.10
CA PRO A 94 -6.88 -11.73 4.29
C PRO A 94 -6.15 -10.87 3.25
N SER A 95 -6.65 -10.88 2.01
CA SER A 95 -6.22 -9.98 0.95
C SER A 95 -7.14 -8.77 0.85
N GLY A 96 -6.59 -7.63 0.46
CA GLY A 96 -7.37 -6.42 0.31
C GLY A 96 -6.53 -5.19 0.09
N VAL A 97 -7.16 -4.05 0.28
CA VAL A 97 -6.53 -2.74 0.11
C VAL A 97 -6.94 -1.80 1.23
N THR A 98 -6.02 -0.97 1.67
CA THR A 98 -6.22 -0.04 2.79
C THR A 98 -5.65 1.34 2.47
N ILE A 99 -6.44 2.38 2.72
CA ILE A 99 -6.00 3.76 2.77
C ILE A 99 -5.89 4.12 4.24
N HIS A 100 -4.70 4.51 4.69
CA HIS A 100 -4.43 4.80 6.10
C HIS A 100 -3.55 6.04 6.27
N LEU A 101 -3.56 6.63 7.45
CA LEU A 101 -2.61 7.67 7.84
C LEU A 101 -1.23 7.04 8.08
N ILE A 102 -0.19 7.79 7.79
CA ILE A 102 1.17 7.41 8.15
C ILE A 102 1.44 7.89 9.58
N ASP A 103 1.99 7.00 10.40
CA ASP A 103 2.54 7.25 11.72
C ASP A 103 4.03 6.85 11.79
N GLY A 104 4.63 6.83 12.98
CA GLY A 104 6.03 6.45 13.16
C GLY A 104 6.35 4.98 12.89
N GLY A 105 5.35 4.11 12.67
CA GLY A 105 5.52 2.70 12.36
C GLY A 105 5.39 2.39 10.87
N ILE A 106 5.68 1.15 10.48
CA ILE A 106 5.49 0.71 9.10
C ILE A 106 4.08 0.17 8.93
N ASP A 107 3.26 0.89 8.16
CA ASP A 107 1.86 0.58 7.86
C ASP A 107 0.99 0.32 9.12
N THR A 108 1.30 1.04 10.23
CA THR A 108 0.62 0.89 11.53
C THR A 108 -0.45 1.95 11.77
N GLY A 109 -0.44 3.03 11.03
CA GLY A 109 -1.31 4.17 11.24
C GLY A 109 -2.81 3.88 11.08
N PRO A 110 -3.65 4.81 11.57
CA PRO A 110 -5.10 4.65 11.56
C PRO A 110 -5.69 4.48 10.16
N ILE A 111 -6.62 3.54 10.02
CA ILE A 111 -7.32 3.23 8.76
C ILE A 111 -8.38 4.31 8.48
N LEU A 112 -8.39 4.83 7.26
CA LEU A 112 -9.42 5.71 6.72
C LEU A 112 -10.46 4.92 5.94
N TYR A 113 -10.01 4.13 4.98
CA TYR A 113 -10.86 3.29 4.13
C TYR A 113 -10.20 1.94 3.88
N GLN A 114 -11.00 0.89 3.83
CA GLN A 114 -10.50 -0.46 3.62
C GLN A 114 -11.50 -1.26 2.78
N LYS A 115 -10.97 -2.14 1.95
CA LYS A 115 -11.78 -3.07 1.15
C LYS A 115 -11.14 -4.44 1.13
N TYR A 116 -11.90 -5.46 1.48
CA TYR A 116 -11.52 -6.86 1.27
C TYR A 116 -11.57 -7.18 -0.24
N VAL A 117 -10.61 -7.95 -0.71
CA VAL A 117 -10.55 -8.43 -2.10
C VAL A 117 -10.33 -9.93 -2.07
N ASP A 118 -11.31 -10.66 -2.54
CA ASP A 118 -11.24 -12.09 -2.68
C ASP A 118 -10.70 -12.48 -4.07
N PHE A 119 -9.96 -13.59 -4.12
CA PHE A 119 -9.40 -14.15 -5.33
C PHE A 119 -9.81 -15.60 -5.47
N ASP A 120 -10.37 -15.95 -6.63
CA ASP A 120 -10.44 -17.33 -7.07
C ASP A 120 -9.07 -17.67 -7.68
N ASN A 121 -8.31 -18.51 -6.96
CA ASN A 121 -6.86 -18.59 -7.13
C ASN A 121 -6.39 -19.62 -8.14
N ASN A 122 -7.30 -20.38 -8.78
CA ASN A 122 -6.91 -21.59 -9.47
C ASN A 122 -5.99 -21.38 -10.69
N GLU A 123 -5.99 -20.16 -11.26
CA GLU A 123 -5.19 -19.87 -12.48
C GLU A 123 -4.44 -18.53 -12.44
N LEU A 124 -4.42 -17.82 -11.30
CA LEU A 124 -3.85 -16.48 -11.22
C LEU A 124 -2.35 -16.50 -10.92
N THR A 125 -1.63 -15.53 -11.49
CA THR A 125 -0.25 -15.20 -11.11
C THR A 125 -0.23 -14.15 -10.01
N PHE A 126 0.91 -14.01 -9.30
CA PHE A 126 1.10 -12.90 -8.38
C PHE A 126 1.01 -11.53 -9.06
N LYS A 127 1.36 -11.45 -10.34
CA LYS A 127 1.23 -10.23 -11.13
C LYS A 127 -0.23 -9.86 -11.36
N ASP A 128 -1.07 -10.83 -11.74
CA ASP A 128 -2.50 -10.59 -11.97
C ASP A 128 -3.21 -10.09 -10.71
N THR A 129 -2.93 -10.73 -9.56
CA THR A 129 -3.50 -10.33 -8.27
C THR A 129 -2.98 -8.96 -7.82
N TYR A 130 -1.70 -8.67 -8.05
CA TYR A 130 -1.13 -7.35 -7.78
C TYR A 130 -1.81 -6.25 -8.61
N GLU A 131 -1.97 -6.44 -9.91
CA GLU A 131 -2.63 -5.48 -10.79
C GLU A 131 -4.11 -5.27 -10.40
N ARG A 132 -4.78 -6.35 -9.96
CA ARG A 132 -6.16 -6.24 -9.44
C ARG A 132 -6.21 -5.44 -8.13
N LEU A 133 -5.32 -5.71 -7.16
CA LEU A 133 -5.24 -4.96 -5.90
C LEU A 133 -4.94 -3.48 -6.17
N LYS A 134 -4.02 -3.20 -7.09
CA LYS A 134 -3.67 -1.84 -7.51
C LYS A 134 -4.90 -1.11 -8.08
N LYS A 135 -5.67 -1.74 -8.96
CA LYS A 135 -6.92 -1.18 -9.48
C LYS A 135 -7.96 -0.96 -8.38
N GLU A 136 -8.09 -1.89 -7.43
CA GLU A 136 -9.06 -1.77 -6.35
C GLU A 136 -8.73 -0.65 -5.37
N ILE A 137 -7.46 -0.41 -5.05
CA ILE A 137 -7.08 0.71 -4.19
C ILE A 137 -7.26 2.06 -4.90
N GLU A 138 -6.97 2.14 -6.20
CA GLU A 138 -7.24 3.33 -7.00
C GLU A 138 -8.74 3.65 -7.03
N LYS A 139 -9.61 2.66 -7.26
CA LYS A 139 -11.07 2.82 -7.19
C LYS A 139 -11.53 3.28 -5.81
N LEU A 140 -10.99 2.68 -4.75
CA LEU A 140 -11.31 3.04 -3.37
C LEU A 140 -10.93 4.50 -3.09
N PHE A 141 -9.77 4.94 -3.55
CA PHE A 141 -9.31 6.32 -3.41
C PHE A 141 -10.21 7.28 -4.19
N ILE A 142 -10.47 7.01 -5.47
CA ILE A 142 -11.31 7.86 -6.33
C ILE A 142 -12.72 8.02 -5.75
N LYS A 143 -13.32 6.92 -5.25
CA LYS A 143 -14.63 6.96 -4.57
C LYS A 143 -14.66 7.93 -3.38
N ASN A 144 -13.53 8.08 -2.68
CA ASN A 144 -13.44 8.88 -1.46
C ASN A 144 -12.61 10.16 -1.61
N ILE A 145 -12.21 10.52 -2.84
CA ILE A 145 -11.25 11.58 -3.13
C ILE A 145 -11.64 12.94 -2.50
N HIS A 146 -12.92 13.33 -2.61
CA HIS A 146 -13.40 14.59 -2.03
C HIS A 146 -13.34 14.58 -0.50
N ASN A 147 -13.68 13.48 0.15
CA ASN A 147 -13.60 13.36 1.60
C ASN A 147 -12.12 13.41 2.06
N ILE A 148 -11.23 12.74 1.33
CA ILE A 148 -9.79 12.72 1.64
C ILE A 148 -9.20 14.13 1.53
N ILE A 149 -9.46 14.84 0.42
CA ILE A 149 -8.93 16.19 0.17
C ILE A 149 -9.44 17.20 1.23
N ASN A 150 -10.70 17.07 1.63
CA ASN A 150 -11.33 17.99 2.56
C ASN A 150 -11.13 17.59 4.03
N GLY A 151 -10.49 16.46 4.32
CA GLY A 151 -10.33 15.95 5.69
C GLY A 151 -11.63 15.42 6.31
N ASN A 152 -12.66 15.15 5.49
CA ASN A 152 -13.98 14.68 5.92
C ASN A 152 -14.01 13.15 6.00
N TYR A 153 -13.19 12.58 6.87
CA TYR A 153 -13.13 11.14 7.11
C TYR A 153 -13.00 10.83 8.61
N VAL A 154 -13.43 9.65 8.98
CA VAL A 154 -13.18 9.10 10.32
C VAL A 154 -12.04 8.12 10.22
N SER A 155 -11.03 8.30 11.06
CA SER A 155 -9.93 7.34 11.17
C SER A 155 -10.19 6.34 12.29
N LYS A 156 -9.79 5.08 12.08
CA LYS A 156 -9.94 3.99 13.04
C LYS A 156 -8.60 3.33 13.30
N MET A 157 -8.21 3.24 14.56
CA MET A 157 -6.98 2.51 14.94
C MET A 157 -7.06 1.07 14.50
N GLN A 158 -5.92 0.54 14.04
CA GLN A 158 -5.81 -0.88 13.72
C GLN A 158 -5.91 -1.71 14.99
N THR A 159 -6.70 -2.78 14.95
CA THR A 159 -6.93 -3.67 16.10
C THR A 159 -6.66 -5.12 15.73
N GLY A 160 -6.38 -5.96 16.73
CA GLY A 160 -6.15 -7.38 16.56
C GLY A 160 -4.72 -7.74 16.15
N LYS A 161 -4.52 -9.04 15.94
CA LYS A 161 -3.23 -9.61 15.54
C LYS A 161 -3.02 -9.35 14.05
N GLY A 162 -2.00 -8.59 13.72
CA GLY A 162 -1.57 -8.40 12.33
C GLY A 162 -0.33 -9.22 12.00
N SER A 163 0.21 -9.00 10.79
CA SER A 163 1.52 -9.52 10.40
C SER A 163 2.36 -8.42 9.77
N PHE A 164 3.69 -8.62 9.81
CA PHE A 164 4.66 -7.70 9.25
C PHE A 164 5.76 -8.49 8.52
N HIS A 165 6.13 -8.02 7.34
CA HIS A 165 7.18 -8.62 6.53
C HIS A 165 8.13 -7.55 5.98
N ASN A 166 9.42 -7.73 6.20
CA ASN A 166 10.42 -6.90 5.57
C ASN A 166 10.86 -7.49 4.22
N LYS A 167 11.52 -6.67 3.41
CA LYS A 167 11.95 -7.05 2.06
C LYS A 167 12.85 -8.30 2.01
N LYS A 168 13.67 -8.53 3.05
CA LYS A 168 14.63 -9.63 3.10
C LYS A 168 13.98 -10.99 3.42
N GLN A 169 12.73 -10.99 3.87
CA GLN A 169 11.99 -12.22 4.20
C GLN A 169 11.41 -12.92 2.97
N LEU A 170 11.32 -12.24 1.81
CA LEU A 170 10.89 -12.91 0.59
C LEU A 170 11.82 -14.10 0.30
N PRO A 171 11.30 -15.32 0.13
CA PRO A 171 12.13 -16.50 -0.12
C PRO A 171 13.07 -16.29 -1.31
N SER A 172 14.37 -16.58 -1.13
CA SER A 172 15.37 -16.44 -2.19
C SER A 172 15.07 -17.33 -3.41
N GLU A 173 14.34 -18.41 -3.18
CA GLU A 173 13.93 -19.37 -4.20
C GLU A 173 12.63 -18.97 -4.92
N PHE A 174 12.01 -17.85 -4.58
CA PHE A 174 10.80 -17.37 -5.25
C PHE A 174 11.06 -17.16 -6.75
N LYS A 175 10.27 -17.83 -7.60
CA LYS A 175 10.46 -17.83 -9.07
C LYS A 175 10.03 -16.53 -9.77
N GLY A 176 9.41 -15.62 -9.02
CA GLY A 176 9.01 -14.32 -9.54
C GLY A 176 7.50 -14.14 -9.71
N TRP A 177 7.15 -12.93 -10.08
CA TRP A 177 5.75 -12.46 -10.02
C TRP A 177 4.84 -13.05 -11.09
N ASP A 178 5.38 -13.57 -12.17
CA ASP A 178 4.64 -14.26 -13.24
C ASP A 178 4.35 -15.74 -12.92
N SER A 179 4.77 -16.23 -11.73
CA SER A 179 4.48 -17.59 -11.28
C SER A 179 3.01 -17.76 -10.90
N ASN A 180 2.45 -18.94 -11.22
CA ASN A 180 1.14 -19.34 -10.69
C ASN A 180 1.21 -19.44 -9.17
N ILE A 181 0.21 -18.86 -8.48
CA ILE A 181 0.21 -18.71 -7.03
C ILE A 181 0.19 -20.07 -6.34
N ASN A 182 -0.75 -20.93 -6.71
CA ASN A 182 -0.93 -22.23 -6.05
C ASN A 182 0.30 -23.14 -6.19
N GLU A 183 0.81 -23.25 -7.41
CA GLU A 183 2.00 -24.06 -7.70
C GLU A 183 3.21 -23.56 -6.92
N GLU A 184 3.43 -22.24 -6.92
CA GLU A 184 4.59 -21.64 -6.31
C GLU A 184 4.54 -21.69 -4.77
N ILE A 185 3.38 -21.45 -4.16
CA ILE A 185 3.20 -21.55 -2.70
C ILE A 185 3.41 -23.00 -2.23
N ILE A 186 2.82 -23.99 -2.92
CA ILE A 186 3.04 -25.41 -2.61
C ILE A 186 4.51 -25.78 -2.72
N ARG A 187 5.17 -25.35 -3.79
CA ARG A 187 6.61 -25.60 -4.00
C ARG A 187 7.48 -25.03 -2.90
N LEU A 188 7.26 -23.76 -2.52
CA LEU A 188 8.01 -23.08 -1.47
C LEU A 188 7.79 -23.72 -0.09
N LYS A 189 6.55 -24.06 0.26
CA LYS A 189 6.21 -24.71 1.53
C LYS A 189 6.82 -26.11 1.63
N ASN A 190 6.77 -26.92 0.57
CA ASN A 190 7.38 -28.25 0.52
C ASN A 190 8.91 -28.19 0.67
N LYS A 191 9.56 -27.19 0.06
CA LYS A 191 11.00 -26.99 0.20
C LYS A 191 11.39 -26.62 1.63
N LYS A 192 10.63 -25.75 2.28
CA LYS A 192 10.83 -25.39 3.69
C LYS A 192 10.76 -26.60 4.62
N LEU A 193 9.77 -27.48 4.42
CA LEU A 193 9.61 -28.70 5.20
C LEU A 193 10.82 -29.64 5.05
N LYS A 194 11.32 -29.84 3.81
CA LYS A 194 12.50 -30.67 3.56
C LYS A 194 13.79 -30.12 4.20
N ILE A 195 13.92 -28.81 4.35
CA ILE A 195 15.08 -28.20 5.02
C ILE A 195 15.00 -28.45 6.53
N ILE A 196 13.82 -28.35 7.12
CA ILE A 196 13.61 -28.58 8.55
C ILE A 196 13.89 -30.06 8.89
N SER A 197 13.36 -31.00 8.10
CA SER A 197 13.55 -32.44 8.32
C SER A 197 15.00 -32.95 8.15
N LYS A 198 15.87 -32.18 7.50
CA LYS A 198 17.31 -32.50 7.37
C LYS A 198 18.16 -31.93 8.49
N LYS A 199 17.62 -31.06 9.33
CA LYS A 199 18.31 -30.40 10.46
C LYS A 199 17.89 -30.99 11.82
N SER A 200 16.87 -31.80 11.85
CA SER A 200 16.43 -32.63 12.99
C SER A 200 17.03 -34.03 12.88
#